data_1a3d585d101daa318a1472d1fe68c18b
#
_entry.id   1a3d585d101daa318a1472d1fe68c18b
#
_cell.length_a   1.000
_cell.length_b   1.000
_cell.length_c   1.000
_cell.angle_alpha   90.00
_cell.angle_beta   90.00
_cell.angle_gamma   90.00
#
_symmetry.space_group_name_H-M   'P 1'
#
loop_
_entity.id
_entity.type
_entity.pdbx_description
1 polymer ?
#
loop_
_entity_poly.entity_id
_entity_poly.type
_entity_poly.pdbx_seq_one_letter_code
_entity_poly.pdbx_strand_id
1 'polypeptide(L)'
;MIRNWDDPLDFKEEGIVLDYKTAGVDIDAGNKFVEDLKNRVPGLGGFGGMIKVPVGYEEPILVSGADGVGTKLNICTIANDYTTIGQDLVAMCVNDVITCGANPLYFLDYISTQKLDGNVADIMV
;
A
#
# COMPACT_ATOMS: atom_id res chain seq x y z
N MET A 1 2.27 -0.32 -38.92
CA MET A 1 0.81 -0.28 -39.04
C MET A 1 0.28 0.32 -37.74
N ILE A 2 -0.22 1.55 -37.76
CA ILE A 2 -0.73 2.24 -36.56
C ILE A 2 -2.15 1.79 -36.37
N ARG A 3 -2.46 1.20 -35.21
CA ARG A 3 -3.79 0.73 -34.86
C ARG A 3 -4.74 1.93 -34.74
N ASN A 4 -5.93 1.85 -35.32
CA ASN A 4 -6.98 2.83 -35.12
C ASN A 4 -7.60 2.64 -33.73
N TRP A 5 -7.61 3.69 -32.89
CA TRP A 5 -8.14 3.64 -31.52
C TRP A 5 -9.66 3.49 -31.45
N ASP A 6 -10.36 3.69 -32.57
CA ASP A 6 -11.80 3.55 -32.68
C ASP A 6 -12.25 2.09 -32.98
N ASP A 7 -11.31 1.18 -33.23
CA ASP A 7 -11.64 -0.24 -33.38
C ASP A 7 -11.87 -0.87 -31.99
N PRO A 8 -13.06 -1.45 -31.75
CA PRO A 8 -13.31 -2.14 -30.49
C PRO A 8 -12.28 -3.26 -30.32
N LEU A 9 -11.71 -3.32 -29.12
CA LEU A 9 -10.84 -4.43 -28.74
C LEU A 9 -11.66 -5.72 -28.85
N ASP A 10 -11.39 -6.52 -29.87
CA ASP A 10 -12.00 -7.85 -30.00
C ASP A 10 -11.32 -8.79 -28.98
N PHE A 11 -11.87 -8.84 -27.77
CA PHE A 11 -11.45 -9.76 -26.70
C PHE A 11 -12.04 -11.16 -26.84
N LYS A 12 -12.56 -11.50 -28.01
CA LYS A 12 -13.07 -12.85 -28.33
C LYS A 12 -11.93 -13.79 -28.68
N GLU A 13 -11.01 -14.02 -27.75
CA GLU A 13 -10.26 -15.28 -27.73
C GLU A 13 -10.94 -16.21 -26.73
N GLU A 14 -11.51 -17.24 -27.29
CA GLU A 14 -12.04 -18.49 -26.73
C GLU A 14 -12.06 -18.61 -25.20
N GLY A 15 -13.19 -18.29 -24.59
CA GLY A 15 -13.56 -18.86 -23.27
C GLY A 15 -12.93 -18.24 -22.04
N ILE A 16 -12.14 -17.18 -22.14
CA ILE A 16 -11.62 -16.48 -20.94
C ILE A 16 -12.71 -15.54 -20.44
N VAL A 17 -13.38 -15.92 -19.37
CA VAL A 17 -14.22 -15.00 -18.60
C VAL A 17 -13.28 -14.06 -17.85
N LEU A 18 -13.17 -12.82 -18.32
CA LEU A 18 -12.45 -11.77 -17.61
C LEU A 18 -13.32 -11.32 -16.43
N ASP A 19 -12.97 -11.77 -15.26
CA ASP A 19 -13.47 -11.25 -14.00
C ASP A 19 -12.34 -10.58 -13.20
N TYR A 20 -12.68 -9.91 -12.11
CA TYR A 20 -11.68 -9.24 -11.27
C TYR A 20 -10.60 -10.20 -10.76
N LYS A 21 -10.97 -11.43 -10.44
CA LYS A 21 -10.07 -12.45 -9.89
C LYS A 21 -9.07 -12.93 -10.94
N THR A 22 -9.53 -13.19 -12.17
CA THR A 22 -8.65 -13.57 -13.29
C THR A 22 -7.77 -12.43 -13.75
N ALA A 23 -8.21 -11.18 -13.54
CA ALA A 23 -7.41 -9.98 -13.77
C ALA A 23 -6.38 -9.69 -12.63
N GLY A 24 -6.31 -10.53 -11.59
CA GLY A 24 -5.38 -10.38 -10.48
C GLY A 24 -5.95 -9.66 -9.26
N VAL A 25 -7.23 -9.25 -9.28
CA VAL A 25 -7.89 -8.57 -8.16
C VAL A 25 -8.76 -9.57 -7.41
N ASP A 26 -8.21 -10.16 -6.37
CA ASP A 26 -8.96 -11.05 -5.46
C ASP A 26 -9.52 -10.23 -4.29
N ILE A 27 -10.81 -9.89 -4.40
CA ILE A 27 -11.53 -9.07 -3.40
C ILE A 27 -11.61 -9.81 -2.05
N ASP A 28 -11.79 -11.12 -2.06
CA ASP A 28 -11.91 -11.91 -0.83
C ASP A 28 -10.56 -11.97 -0.10
N ALA A 29 -9.46 -12.15 -0.84
CA ALA A 29 -8.12 -12.09 -0.27
C ALA A 29 -7.82 -10.69 0.32
N GLY A 30 -8.22 -9.62 -0.36
CA GLY A 30 -8.09 -8.25 0.13
C GLY A 30 -8.88 -8.02 1.42
N ASN A 31 -10.14 -8.45 1.47
CA ASN A 31 -10.99 -8.32 2.65
C ASN A 31 -10.42 -9.09 3.84
N LYS A 32 -9.96 -10.32 3.62
CA LYS A 32 -9.33 -11.13 4.65
C LYS A 32 -8.08 -10.46 5.21
N PHE A 33 -7.20 -9.95 4.33
CA PHE A 33 -6.00 -9.23 4.74
C PHE A 33 -6.34 -8.02 5.62
N VAL A 34 -7.33 -7.21 5.24
CA VAL A 34 -7.77 -6.06 6.06
C VAL A 34 -8.35 -6.49 7.40
N GLU A 35 -9.07 -7.62 7.46
CA GLU A 35 -9.59 -8.17 8.72
C GLU A 35 -8.46 -8.63 9.64
N ASP A 36 -7.46 -9.32 9.10
CA ASP A 36 -6.28 -9.76 9.84
C ASP A 36 -5.49 -8.56 10.38
N LEU A 37 -5.32 -7.50 9.59
CA LEU A 37 -4.70 -6.25 10.02
C LEU A 37 -5.46 -5.55 11.15
N LYS A 38 -6.80 -5.49 11.09
CA LYS A 38 -7.61 -4.89 12.16
C LYS A 38 -7.42 -5.56 13.51
N ASN A 39 -7.13 -6.86 13.51
CA ASN A 39 -6.85 -7.61 14.74
C ASN A 39 -5.48 -7.26 15.34
N ARG A 40 -4.53 -6.81 14.52
CA ARG A 40 -3.17 -6.44 14.96
C ARG A 40 -3.01 -4.96 15.27
N VAL A 41 -3.67 -4.11 14.50
CA VAL A 41 -3.52 -2.65 14.59
C VAL A 41 -4.82 -2.04 15.14
N PRO A 42 -4.91 -1.81 16.45
CA PRO A 42 -6.07 -1.15 17.04
C PRO A 42 -6.27 0.23 16.45
N GLY A 43 -7.49 0.53 16.02
CA GLY A 43 -7.83 1.82 15.44
C GLY A 43 -7.62 1.92 13.93
N LEU A 44 -7.24 0.82 13.27
CA LEU A 44 -7.26 0.77 11.82
C LEU A 44 -8.68 1.08 11.33
N GLY A 45 -8.81 2.20 10.60
CA GLY A 45 -10.10 2.74 10.16
C GLY A 45 -10.69 2.01 8.95
N GLY A 46 -11.61 2.69 8.28
CA GLY A 46 -12.13 2.27 6.97
C GLY A 46 -11.18 2.65 5.83
N PHE A 47 -11.73 3.09 4.69
CA PHE A 47 -10.94 3.47 3.52
C PHE A 47 -10.14 4.77 3.68
N GLY A 48 -10.41 5.59 4.70
CA GLY A 48 -9.70 6.82 4.98
C GLY A 48 -9.13 6.84 6.39
N GLY A 49 -7.88 7.26 6.53
CA GLY A 49 -7.26 7.50 7.83
C GLY A 49 -7.76 8.81 8.43
N MET A 50 -8.06 8.80 9.73
CA MET A 50 -8.46 10.00 10.47
C MET A 50 -7.62 10.16 11.73
N ILE A 51 -7.12 11.37 11.95
CA ILE A 51 -6.42 11.73 13.18
C ILE A 51 -6.90 13.09 13.66
N LYS A 52 -6.99 13.26 14.97
CA LYS A 52 -7.22 14.58 15.53
C LYS A 52 -5.95 15.40 15.43
N VAL A 53 -6.07 16.64 14.95
CA VAL A 53 -4.96 17.59 15.00
C VAL A 53 -4.59 17.83 16.47
N PRO A 54 -3.30 17.70 16.83
CA PRO A 54 -2.87 17.96 18.21
C PRO A 54 -3.25 19.36 18.67
N VAL A 55 -3.68 19.47 19.91
CA VAL A 55 -3.99 20.76 20.55
C VAL A 55 -2.72 21.42 21.07
N GLY A 56 -2.78 22.76 21.31
CA GLY A 56 -1.66 23.50 21.89
C GLY A 56 -0.80 24.25 20.87
N TYR A 57 -1.21 24.26 19.62
CA TYR A 57 -0.62 25.06 18.55
C TYR A 57 -1.56 26.19 18.15
N GLU A 58 -1.05 27.41 18.00
CA GLU A 58 -1.85 28.56 17.54
C GLU A 58 -2.10 28.48 16.04
N GLU A 59 -1.07 28.13 15.26
CA GLU A 59 -1.13 27.97 13.80
C GLU A 59 -0.48 26.64 13.39
N PRO A 60 -1.18 25.50 13.52
CA PRO A 60 -0.60 24.21 13.23
C PRO A 60 -0.34 24.04 11.72
N ILE A 61 0.88 23.62 11.38
CA ILE A 61 1.26 23.23 10.03
C ILE A 61 1.34 21.71 9.99
N LEU A 62 0.65 21.08 9.05
CA LEU A 62 0.75 19.66 8.78
C LEU A 62 1.82 19.44 7.70
N VAL A 63 2.81 18.62 8.01
CA VAL A 63 3.84 18.16 7.07
C VAL A 63 3.52 16.72 6.69
N SER A 64 3.55 16.41 5.40
CA SER A 64 3.31 15.09 4.88
C SER A 64 4.49 14.65 4.02
N GLY A 65 4.94 13.42 4.21
CA GLY A 65 5.90 12.72 3.37
C GLY A 65 5.26 11.46 2.79
N ALA A 66 5.68 11.07 1.59
CA ALA A 66 5.30 9.81 0.97
C ALA A 66 6.49 9.29 0.17
N ASP A 67 6.97 8.13 0.55
CA ASP A 67 8.09 7.47 -0.11
C ASP A 67 7.89 5.96 -0.14
N GLY A 68 8.68 5.27 -0.93
CA GLY A 68 8.69 3.82 -1.06
C GLY A 68 10.05 3.23 -0.71
N VAL A 69 10.08 1.93 -0.41
CA VAL A 69 11.34 1.23 -0.08
C VAL A 69 12.27 1.03 -1.27
N GLY A 70 11.79 1.34 -2.49
CA GLY A 70 12.59 1.29 -3.70
C GLY A 70 13.15 -0.10 -4.01
N THR A 71 14.41 -0.15 -4.45
CA THR A 71 15.09 -1.38 -4.88
C THR A 71 15.38 -2.38 -3.75
N LYS A 72 15.21 -2.01 -2.48
CA LYS A 72 15.31 -2.94 -1.35
C LYS A 72 14.35 -4.12 -1.49
N LEU A 73 13.17 -3.92 -2.09
CA LEU A 73 12.22 -5.00 -2.38
C LEU A 73 12.82 -6.11 -3.26
N ASN A 74 13.70 -5.77 -4.20
CA ASN A 74 14.39 -6.76 -5.01
C ASN A 74 15.29 -7.66 -4.16
N ILE A 75 15.96 -7.08 -3.16
CA ILE A 75 16.80 -7.84 -2.22
C ILE A 75 15.95 -8.75 -1.35
N CYS A 76 14.83 -8.24 -0.83
CA CYS A 76 13.87 -9.05 -0.05
C CYS A 76 13.34 -10.23 -0.89
N THR A 77 13.02 -10.00 -2.15
CA THR A 77 12.56 -11.05 -3.06
C THR A 77 13.63 -12.11 -3.30
N ILE A 78 14.89 -11.71 -3.52
CA ILE A 78 16.01 -12.64 -3.73
C ILE A 78 16.28 -13.45 -2.45
N ALA A 79 16.25 -12.81 -1.30
CA ALA A 79 16.46 -13.43 0.00
C ALA A 79 15.23 -14.22 0.49
N ASN A 80 14.06 -14.01 -0.11
CA ASN A 80 12.76 -14.49 0.37
C ASN A 80 12.54 -14.13 1.85
N ASP A 81 12.90 -12.89 2.21
CA ASP A 81 12.76 -12.34 3.57
C ASP A 81 12.25 -10.90 3.50
N TYR A 82 11.08 -10.66 4.08
CA TYR A 82 10.39 -9.38 4.11
C TYR A 82 10.21 -8.84 5.53
N THR A 83 10.82 -9.46 6.52
CA THR A 83 10.56 -9.21 7.95
C THR A 83 10.94 -7.83 8.44
N THR A 84 11.78 -7.09 7.73
CA THR A 84 12.25 -5.75 8.13
C THR A 84 11.81 -4.64 7.17
N ILE A 85 11.24 -4.98 6.03
CA ILE A 85 10.98 -4.00 4.97
C ILE A 85 9.94 -2.95 5.37
N GLY A 86 8.96 -3.32 6.19
CA GLY A 86 7.97 -2.38 6.73
C GLY A 86 8.61 -1.34 7.66
N GLN A 87 9.60 -1.72 8.47
CA GLN A 87 10.36 -0.78 9.29
C GLN A 87 11.14 0.22 8.42
N ASP A 88 11.74 -0.26 7.34
CA ASP A 88 12.43 0.61 6.38
C ASP A 88 11.46 1.60 5.73
N LEU A 89 10.27 1.15 5.35
CA LEU A 89 9.24 2.00 4.76
C LEU A 89 8.83 3.14 5.70
N VAL A 90 8.50 2.80 6.94
CA VAL A 90 8.14 3.80 7.95
C VAL A 90 9.31 4.76 8.19
N ALA A 91 10.54 4.24 8.31
CA ALA A 91 11.72 5.07 8.54
C ALA A 91 11.98 6.06 7.40
N MET A 92 11.81 5.67 6.14
CA MET A 92 11.97 6.57 5.00
C MET A 92 10.97 7.73 5.06
N CYS A 93 9.69 7.46 5.25
CA CYS A 93 8.67 8.49 5.36
C CYS A 93 8.85 9.38 6.60
N VAL A 94 9.22 8.80 7.76
CA VAL A 94 9.46 9.53 9.00
C VAL A 94 10.67 10.45 8.88
N ASN A 95 11.76 10.00 8.24
CA ASN A 95 12.95 10.80 8.02
C ASN A 95 12.64 12.08 7.24
N ASP A 96 11.81 12.02 6.22
CA ASP A 96 11.40 13.21 5.46
C ASP A 96 10.63 14.20 6.34
N VAL A 97 9.72 13.71 7.16
CA VAL A 97 8.92 14.53 8.08
C VAL A 97 9.81 15.22 9.14
N ILE A 98 10.74 14.50 9.74
CA ILE A 98 11.59 15.06 10.81
C ILE A 98 12.64 16.05 10.27
N THR A 99 13.07 15.93 9.01
CA THR A 99 13.95 16.95 8.39
C THR A 99 13.30 18.32 8.29
N CYS A 100 11.97 18.37 8.28
CA CYS A 100 11.19 19.62 8.36
C CYS A 100 10.94 20.10 9.80
N GLY A 101 11.48 19.42 10.81
CA GLY A 101 11.24 19.72 12.22
C GLY A 101 9.86 19.30 12.74
N ALA A 102 9.13 18.49 12.00
CA ALA A 102 7.81 18.02 12.38
C ALA A 102 7.86 16.69 13.16
N ASN A 103 6.84 16.47 14.01
CA ASN A 103 6.68 15.20 14.73
C ASN A 103 5.78 14.25 13.93
N PRO A 104 6.15 12.97 13.77
CA PRO A 104 5.29 11.97 13.17
C PRO A 104 4.00 11.80 13.98
N LEU A 105 2.85 11.81 13.30
CA LEU A 105 1.53 11.70 13.93
C LEU A 105 0.80 10.42 13.50
N TYR A 106 0.93 10.04 12.24
CA TYR A 106 0.29 8.88 11.65
C TYR A 106 1.03 8.44 10.40
N PHE A 107 0.75 7.24 9.99
CA PHE A 107 1.27 6.67 8.76
C PHE A 107 0.11 6.18 7.89
N LEU A 108 0.22 6.40 6.58
CA LEU A 108 -0.70 5.85 5.59
C LEU A 108 0.07 4.83 4.76
N ASP A 109 -0.34 3.59 4.84
CA ASP A 109 0.30 2.51 4.11
C ASP A 109 -0.43 2.24 2.80
N TYR A 110 0.35 1.94 1.75
CA TYR A 110 -0.14 1.54 0.45
C TYR A 110 0.71 0.41 -0.12
N ILE A 111 0.07 -0.73 -0.34
CA ILE A 111 0.69 -1.91 -0.94
C ILE A 111 0.13 -2.10 -2.35
N SER A 112 1.02 -2.09 -3.36
CA SER A 112 0.69 -2.41 -4.74
C SER A 112 1.39 -3.70 -5.16
N THR A 113 0.63 -4.68 -5.61
CA THR A 113 1.16 -5.98 -6.01
C THR A 113 0.34 -6.56 -7.17
N GLN A 114 0.98 -7.35 -8.03
CA GLN A 114 0.30 -8.04 -9.11
C GLN A 114 -0.68 -9.09 -8.58
N LYS A 115 -0.31 -9.77 -7.49
CA LYS A 115 -1.14 -10.75 -6.79
C LYS A 115 -0.89 -10.62 -5.30
N LEU A 116 -1.97 -10.44 -4.54
CA LEU A 116 -1.87 -10.34 -3.09
C LEU A 116 -1.54 -11.73 -2.50
N ASP A 117 -0.35 -11.84 -1.90
CA ASP A 117 0.01 -12.94 -1.00
C ASP A 117 -0.16 -12.43 0.44
N GLY A 118 -1.22 -12.88 1.10
CA GLY A 118 -1.56 -12.44 2.43
C GLY A 118 -0.45 -12.69 3.45
N ASN A 119 0.30 -13.78 3.31
CA ASN A 119 1.39 -14.09 4.24
C ASN A 119 2.54 -13.10 4.10
N VAL A 120 2.92 -12.75 2.86
CA VAL A 120 3.98 -11.76 2.61
C VAL A 120 3.52 -10.38 3.06
N ALA A 121 2.31 -9.97 2.69
CA ALA A 121 1.76 -8.68 3.09
C ALA A 121 1.66 -8.55 4.62
N ASP A 122 1.28 -9.61 5.31
CA ASP A 122 1.21 -9.70 6.76
C ASP A 122 2.56 -9.52 7.47
N ILE A 123 3.65 -9.94 6.84
CA ILE A 123 5.00 -9.78 7.37
C ILE A 123 5.50 -8.35 7.16
N MET A 124 5.08 -7.71 6.07
CA MET A 124 5.53 -6.36 5.68
C MET A 124 4.90 -5.25 6.53
N VAL A 125 3.74 -5.46 7.13
CA VAL A 125 2.99 -4.53 7.97
C VAL A 125 3.09 -4.94 9.43
#